data_ccb0dd98826aacfd45f51516bbdb7233
#
_entry.id   ccb0dd98826aacfd45f51516bbdb7233
#
_cell.length_a   1.000
_cell.length_b   1.000
_cell.length_c   1.000
_cell.angle_alpha   90.00
_cell.angle_beta   90.00
_cell.angle_gamma   90.00
#
_symmetry.space_group_name_H-M   'P 1'
#
loop_
_entity.id
_entity.type
_entity.pdbx_description
1 polymer ?
#
loop_
_entity_poly.entity_id
_entity_poly.type
_entity_poly.pdbx_seq_one_letter_code
_entity_poly.pdbx_strand_id
1 'polypeptide(L)'
;ASTKGPSVFPLAPSSKSTSGGTAELGCLVKDYFPEPVTVSWNSGALTSGVHTFEAVLQSSGLYALSSVVTVPSSSLGTQTYICNVNHKPSNTKVDKKVEPK
;
A
#
# COMPACT_ATOMS: atom_id res chain seq x y z
N ALA A 1 11.07 -16.69 -14.19
CA ALA A 1 10.47 -16.98 -12.91
C ALA A 1 8.99 -17.30 -13.05
N SER A 2 8.46 -18.06 -12.12
CA SER A 2 7.04 -18.40 -12.09
C SER A 2 6.22 -17.24 -11.58
N THR A 3 4.95 -17.21 -11.98
CA THR A 3 3.99 -16.24 -11.45
C THR A 3 3.90 -16.39 -9.94
N LYS A 4 3.98 -15.27 -9.23
CA LYS A 4 3.93 -15.25 -7.78
C LYS A 4 3.12 -14.06 -7.31
N GLY A 5 2.16 -14.29 -6.43
CA GLY A 5 1.37 -13.24 -5.84
C GLY A 5 2.14 -12.46 -4.78
N PRO A 6 1.76 -11.21 -4.55
CA PRO A 6 2.49 -10.34 -3.63
C PRO A 6 2.22 -10.65 -2.17
N SER A 7 3.18 -10.31 -1.34
CA SER A 7 2.98 -10.17 0.10
C SER A 7 2.72 -8.69 0.38
N VAL A 8 1.75 -8.38 1.21
CA VAL A 8 1.35 -7.01 1.50
C VAL A 8 1.53 -6.73 2.98
N PHE A 9 2.28 -5.68 3.29
CA PHE A 9 2.56 -5.30 4.66
C PHE A 9 2.07 -3.87 4.91
N PRO A 10 1.43 -3.60 6.05
CA PRO A 10 1.01 -2.25 6.35
C PRO A 10 2.21 -1.38 6.77
N LEU A 11 2.18 -0.13 6.33
CA LEU A 11 3.12 0.90 6.76
C LEU A 11 2.35 1.84 7.66
N ALA A 12 2.31 1.51 8.95
CA ALA A 12 1.45 2.18 9.90
C ALA A 12 1.94 3.59 10.20
N PRO A 13 1.03 4.57 10.35
CA PRO A 13 1.42 5.90 10.76
C PRO A 13 1.83 5.89 12.24
N SER A 14 2.76 6.76 12.59
CA SER A 14 3.21 6.91 13.96
C SER A 14 3.38 8.38 14.26
N SER A 15 3.67 8.71 15.52
CA SER A 15 3.94 10.10 15.89
C SER A 15 5.12 10.68 15.11
N LYS A 16 6.03 9.82 14.68
CA LYS A 16 7.20 10.27 13.90
C LYS A 16 6.86 10.59 12.45
N SER A 17 5.78 10.03 11.92
CA SER A 17 5.34 10.33 10.55
C SER A 17 4.30 11.44 10.49
N THR A 18 3.87 11.96 11.65
CA THR A 18 2.92 13.06 11.73
C THR A 18 3.64 14.38 11.54
N SER A 19 3.12 15.23 10.69
CA SER A 19 3.71 16.53 10.42
C SER A 19 2.60 17.53 10.14
N GLY A 20 2.51 18.58 10.99
CA GLY A 20 1.61 19.70 10.73
C GLY A 20 0.14 19.35 10.60
N GLY A 21 -0.34 18.39 11.33
CA GLY A 21 -1.75 17.98 11.29
C GLY A 21 -2.05 16.91 10.26
N THR A 22 -1.04 16.40 9.57
CA THR A 22 -1.20 15.30 8.62
C THR A 22 -0.34 14.12 9.04
N ALA A 23 -0.73 12.94 8.55
CA ALA A 23 0.02 11.72 8.78
C ALA A 23 0.14 10.96 7.48
N GLU A 24 1.21 10.19 7.35
CA GLU A 24 1.42 9.32 6.19
C GLU A 24 1.28 7.87 6.60
N LEU A 25 0.52 7.12 5.79
CA LEU A 25 0.43 5.69 5.96
C LEU A 25 0.52 5.03 4.58
N GLY A 26 0.71 3.73 4.56
CA GLY A 26 0.85 3.07 3.26
C GLY A 26 0.85 1.57 3.35
N CYS A 27 1.09 0.95 2.21
CA CYS A 27 1.24 -0.49 2.08
C CYS A 27 2.49 -0.80 1.26
N LEU A 28 3.25 -1.78 1.72
CA LEU A 28 4.37 -2.32 0.98
C LEU A 28 3.92 -3.60 0.28
N VAL A 29 4.04 -3.63 -1.04
CA VAL A 29 3.65 -4.77 -1.88
C VAL A 29 4.94 -5.38 -2.39
N LYS A 30 5.24 -6.60 -1.97
CA LYS A 30 6.56 -7.15 -2.13
C LYS A 30 6.53 -8.57 -2.68
N ASP A 31 7.59 -8.89 -3.44
CA ASP A 31 7.86 -10.25 -3.91
C ASP A 31 6.77 -10.81 -4.82
N TYR A 32 6.46 -10.06 -5.88
CA TYR A 32 5.50 -10.52 -6.89
C TYR A 32 6.17 -10.60 -8.26
N PHE A 33 5.56 -11.39 -9.14
CA PHE A 33 6.04 -11.53 -10.51
C PHE A 33 4.89 -12.08 -11.39
N PRO A 34 4.73 -11.61 -12.62
CA PRO A 34 5.36 -10.43 -13.21
C PRO A 34 4.56 -9.16 -12.86
N GLU A 35 4.97 -8.03 -13.43
CA GLU A 35 4.12 -6.83 -13.37
C GLU A 35 2.86 -7.04 -14.20
N PRO A 36 1.79 -6.26 -13.96
CA PRO A 36 1.68 -5.15 -13.00
C PRO A 36 0.91 -5.56 -11.74
N VAL A 37 0.98 -4.68 -10.75
CA VAL A 37 0.12 -4.68 -9.58
C VAL A 37 -0.63 -3.35 -9.57
N THR A 38 -1.89 -3.37 -9.19
CA THR A 38 -2.65 -2.15 -8.97
C THR A 38 -2.97 -2.01 -7.49
N VAL A 39 -2.93 -0.77 -7.00
CA VAL A 39 -3.23 -0.47 -5.61
C VAL A 39 -4.27 0.64 -5.58
N SER A 40 -5.33 0.42 -4.82
CA SER A 40 -6.31 1.46 -4.52
C SER A 40 -6.46 1.56 -3.02
N TRP A 41 -7.13 2.60 -2.57
CA TRP A 41 -7.37 2.83 -1.15
C TRP A 41 -8.87 2.97 -0.92
N ASN A 42 -9.35 2.26 0.10
CA ASN A 42 -10.77 2.27 0.47
C ASN A 42 -11.68 1.99 -0.74
N SER A 43 -11.28 0.98 -1.53
CA SER A 43 -12.02 0.53 -2.72
C SER A 43 -12.24 1.64 -3.75
N GLY A 44 -11.26 2.56 -3.84
CA GLY A 44 -11.31 3.67 -4.78
C GLY A 44 -11.95 4.95 -4.24
N ALA A 45 -12.47 4.91 -3.02
CA ALA A 45 -13.06 6.10 -2.41
C ALA A 45 -12.03 7.13 -1.96
N LEU A 46 -10.81 6.68 -1.67
CA LEU A 46 -9.73 7.57 -1.25
C LEU A 46 -8.74 7.72 -2.40
N THR A 47 -8.69 8.90 -2.98
CA THR A 47 -7.80 9.18 -4.11
C THR A 47 -6.90 10.38 -3.88
N SER A 48 -7.34 11.32 -3.04
CA SER A 48 -6.58 12.53 -2.76
C SER A 48 -5.39 12.21 -1.85
N GLY A 49 -4.22 12.69 -2.24
CA GLY A 49 -3.01 12.47 -1.45
C GLY A 49 -2.38 11.10 -1.62
N VAL A 50 -2.89 10.27 -2.53
CA VAL A 50 -2.34 8.94 -2.78
C VAL A 50 -1.15 9.04 -3.72
N HIS A 51 -0.05 8.38 -3.34
CA HIS A 51 1.11 8.28 -4.21
C HIS A 51 1.58 6.82 -4.24
N THR A 52 1.48 6.20 -5.41
CA THR A 52 1.95 4.84 -5.61
C THR A 52 3.25 4.92 -6.40
N PHE A 53 4.33 4.39 -5.80
CA PHE A 53 5.65 4.44 -6.42
C PHE A 53 5.79 3.38 -7.50
N GLU A 54 6.73 3.59 -8.39
CA GLU A 54 7.02 2.62 -9.42
C GLU A 54 7.61 1.35 -8.83
N ALA A 55 7.27 0.22 -9.43
CA ALA A 55 7.84 -1.05 -9.02
C ALA A 55 9.34 -1.07 -9.29
N VAL A 56 10.07 -1.73 -8.40
CA VAL A 56 11.50 -1.97 -8.58
C VAL A 56 11.74 -3.47 -8.65
N LEU A 57 12.68 -3.84 -9.49
CA LEU A 57 13.07 -5.25 -9.61
C LEU A 57 14.16 -5.53 -8.58
N GLN A 58 13.89 -6.47 -7.68
CA GLN A 58 14.82 -6.85 -6.63
C GLN A 58 15.84 -7.85 -7.16
N SER A 59 16.91 -8.05 -6.39
CA SER A 59 17.96 -9.02 -6.76
C SER A 59 17.42 -10.44 -6.83
N SER A 60 16.31 -10.71 -6.15
CA SER A 60 15.64 -12.02 -6.19
C SER A 60 14.95 -12.30 -7.51
N GLY A 61 14.80 -11.30 -8.39
CA GLY A 61 14.02 -11.43 -9.62
C GLY A 61 12.54 -11.12 -9.42
N LEU A 62 12.13 -10.75 -8.23
CA LEU A 62 10.76 -10.39 -7.92
C LEU A 62 10.63 -8.87 -7.78
N TYR A 63 9.43 -8.36 -8.00
CA TYR A 63 9.16 -6.92 -7.94
C TYR A 63 8.65 -6.51 -6.58
N ALA A 64 8.82 -5.23 -6.26
CA ALA A 64 8.25 -4.63 -5.06
C ALA A 64 7.84 -3.20 -5.37
N LEU A 65 6.77 -2.74 -4.74
CA LEU A 65 6.38 -1.34 -4.78
C LEU A 65 5.74 -0.96 -3.45
N SER A 66 5.57 0.34 -3.26
CA SER A 66 4.84 0.85 -2.11
C SER A 66 3.84 1.89 -2.58
N SER A 67 2.76 2.03 -1.83
CA SER A 67 1.76 3.07 -2.02
C SER A 67 1.54 3.77 -0.70
N VAL A 68 1.59 5.09 -0.70
CA VAL A 68 1.41 5.87 0.50
C VAL A 68 0.30 6.88 0.29
N VAL A 69 -0.33 7.28 1.39
CA VAL A 69 -1.37 8.30 1.34
C VAL A 69 -1.18 9.24 2.52
N THR A 70 -1.36 10.53 2.28
CA THR A 70 -1.31 11.56 3.31
C THR A 70 -2.73 11.87 3.74
N VAL A 71 -3.01 11.78 5.03
CA VAL A 71 -4.34 11.96 5.58
C VAL A 71 -4.27 12.89 6.77
N PRO A 72 -5.42 13.50 7.17
CA PRO A 72 -5.44 14.30 8.41
C PRO A 72 -5.14 13.41 9.60
N SER A 73 -4.24 13.87 10.47
CA SER A 73 -3.89 13.10 11.66
C SER A 73 -5.08 12.93 12.60
N SER A 74 -6.02 13.87 12.58
CA SER A 74 -7.23 13.78 13.39
C SER A 74 -8.15 12.65 12.98
N SER A 75 -7.98 12.11 11.77
CA SER A 75 -8.82 11.01 11.28
C SER A 75 -8.31 9.63 11.67
N LEU A 76 -7.11 9.54 12.24
CA LEU A 76 -6.47 8.24 12.47
C LEU A 76 -7.25 7.35 13.44
N GLY A 77 -7.96 7.96 14.38
CA GLY A 77 -8.74 7.19 15.34
C GLY A 77 -10.18 6.93 14.92
N THR A 78 -10.64 7.51 13.82
CA THR A 78 -12.03 7.42 13.41
C THR A 78 -12.24 6.86 12.01
N GLN A 79 -11.25 7.01 11.12
CA GLN A 79 -11.36 6.58 9.73
C GLN A 79 -10.57 5.30 9.51
N THR A 80 -11.19 4.36 8.82
CA THR A 80 -10.53 3.12 8.43
C THR A 80 -9.82 3.33 7.09
N TYR A 81 -8.58 2.86 7.00
CA TYR A 81 -7.81 2.90 5.78
C TYR A 81 -7.39 1.50 5.37
N ILE A 82 -7.79 1.11 4.17
CA ILE A 82 -7.52 -0.23 3.63
C ILE A 82 -6.88 -0.07 2.26
N CYS A 83 -5.73 -0.68 2.04
CA CYS A 83 -5.16 -0.75 0.71
C CYS A 83 -5.68 -2.01 0.01
N ASN A 84 -6.06 -1.84 -1.24
CA ASN A 84 -6.60 -2.92 -2.06
C ASN A 84 -5.57 -3.22 -3.14
N VAL A 85 -4.94 -4.37 -3.06
CA VAL A 85 -3.88 -4.78 -3.97
C VAL A 85 -4.42 -5.86 -4.90
N ASN A 86 -4.22 -5.68 -6.20
CA ASN A 86 -4.66 -6.63 -7.20
C ASN A 86 -3.48 -7.00 -8.10
N HIS A 87 -3.19 -8.29 -8.17
CA HIS A 87 -2.16 -8.84 -9.04
C HIS A 87 -2.82 -9.85 -9.97
N LYS A 88 -3.25 -9.39 -11.13
CA LYS A 88 -3.99 -10.22 -12.08
C LYS A 88 -3.21 -11.44 -12.57
N PRO A 89 -1.90 -11.34 -12.85
CA PRO A 89 -1.16 -12.52 -13.34
C PRO A 89 -1.22 -13.72 -12.41
N SER A 90 -1.31 -13.52 -11.10
CA SER A 90 -1.46 -14.61 -10.13
C SER A 90 -2.89 -14.77 -9.63
N ASN A 91 -3.81 -13.93 -10.13
CA ASN A 91 -5.20 -13.92 -9.69
C ASN A 91 -5.30 -13.69 -8.17
N THR A 92 -4.49 -12.78 -7.66
CA THR A 92 -4.39 -12.48 -6.23
C THR A 92 -4.99 -11.13 -5.95
N LYS A 93 -5.87 -11.05 -4.95
CA LYS A 93 -6.40 -9.80 -4.41
C LYS A 93 -6.19 -9.82 -2.91
N VAL A 94 -5.61 -8.75 -2.39
CA VAL A 94 -5.35 -8.62 -0.95
C VAL A 94 -5.86 -7.26 -0.49
N ASP A 95 -6.64 -7.27 0.58
CA ASP A 95 -7.07 -6.05 1.26
C ASP A 95 -6.39 -6.03 2.62
N LYS A 96 -5.61 -5.00 2.88
CA LYS A 96 -4.88 -4.90 4.13
C LYS A 96 -5.27 -3.62 4.85
N LYS A 97 -5.77 -3.78 6.06
CA LYS A 97 -6.10 -2.63 6.91
C LYS A 97 -4.82 -2.07 7.53
N VAL A 98 -4.67 -0.75 7.43
CA VAL A 98 -3.53 -0.06 8.02
C VAL A 98 -4.02 0.68 9.25
N GLU A 99 -3.51 0.32 10.41
CA GLU A 99 -3.94 0.89 11.68
C GLU A 99 -2.81 1.70 12.29
N PRO A 100 -3.13 2.79 13.01
CA PRO A 100 -2.11 3.57 13.70
C PRO A 100 -1.48 2.75 14.83
N LYS A 101 -0.22 3.01 15.07
CA LYS A 101 0.50 2.38 16.18
C LYS A 101 0.14 3.02 17.50
#